data_9f22be47dae4359d7bcb5fe596a12ba3
#
_entry.id   9f22be47dae4359d7bcb5fe596a12ba3
#
_cell.length_a   1.000
_cell.length_b   1.000
_cell.length_c   1.000
_cell.angle_alpha   90.00
_cell.angle_beta   90.00
_cell.angle_gamma   90.00
#
_symmetry.space_group_name_H-M   'P 1'
#
loop_
_entity.id
_entity.type
_entity.pdbx_description
1 polymer ?
#
loop_
_entity_poly.entity_id
_entity_poly.type
_entity_poly.pdbx_seq_one_letter_code
_entity_poly.pdbx_strand_id
1 'polypeptide(L)'
;MAAVLDIPYYVMNFKADFKKYVIDYFVSEYERAYTPNPCIACNRYVKWESLLHRSLEIGADYIATGHYARIAQLPNGRYTIANSVTAEKDQTYALYNLTQEQLRRTLMPVGEYEKPQIRRIAEEAGLPVAHKSDSQDICFVPDHDYASFIENETGKTYEPGNFVDESGNILGRHKGLIHYTIGQRKGLGITAATPLFVKELRPATNEVVISTN
;
A
#
# COMPACT_ATOMS: atom_id res chain seq x y z
N MET A 1 -19.92 14.38 -0.34
CA MET A 1 -18.81 15.34 -0.11
C MET A 1 -18.84 16.47 -1.14
N ALA A 2 -18.69 16.22 -2.44
CA ALA A 2 -18.67 17.28 -3.45
C ALA A 2 -19.95 18.16 -3.41
N ALA A 3 -21.13 17.56 -3.22
CA ALA A 3 -22.38 18.31 -3.05
C ALA A 3 -22.44 19.16 -1.76
N VAL A 4 -21.76 18.77 -0.68
CA VAL A 4 -21.68 19.58 0.55
C VAL A 4 -20.79 20.79 0.36
N LEU A 5 -19.73 20.63 -0.45
CA LEU A 5 -18.76 21.69 -0.75
C LEU A 5 -19.13 22.54 -1.97
N ASP A 6 -20.23 22.20 -2.65
CA ASP A 6 -20.69 22.84 -3.90
C ASP A 6 -19.57 22.93 -4.97
N ILE A 7 -18.86 21.80 -5.16
CA ILE A 7 -17.79 21.70 -6.16
C ILE A 7 -18.12 20.70 -7.24
N PRO A 8 -17.63 20.85 -8.48
CA PRO A 8 -17.83 19.89 -9.57
C PRO A 8 -17.30 18.49 -9.20
N TYR A 9 -18.03 17.47 -9.65
CA TYR A 9 -17.67 16.08 -9.42
C TYR A 9 -17.61 15.32 -10.75
N TYR A 10 -16.47 14.63 -10.98
CA TYR A 10 -16.24 13.82 -12.17
C TYR A 10 -15.90 12.39 -11.79
N VAL A 11 -16.40 11.43 -12.55
CA VAL A 11 -16.07 10.01 -12.40
C VAL A 11 -15.13 9.59 -13.52
N MET A 12 -13.95 9.13 -13.15
CA MET A 12 -12.96 8.59 -14.08
C MET A 12 -12.77 7.09 -13.83
N ASN A 13 -12.68 6.31 -14.92
CA ASN A 13 -12.53 4.87 -14.82
C ASN A 13 -11.08 4.45 -15.05
N PHE A 14 -10.42 4.01 -14.00
CA PHE A 14 -9.06 3.48 -14.02
C PHE A 14 -8.99 1.98 -13.69
N LYS A 15 -10.09 1.23 -13.86
CA LYS A 15 -10.13 -0.21 -13.52
C LYS A 15 -9.06 -1.01 -14.25
N ALA A 16 -8.85 -0.75 -15.54
CA ALA A 16 -7.86 -1.47 -16.35
C ALA A 16 -6.43 -1.19 -15.85
N ASP A 17 -6.10 0.07 -15.59
CA ASP A 17 -4.79 0.46 -15.08
C ASP A 17 -4.56 -0.10 -13.68
N PHE A 18 -5.57 -0.01 -12.81
CA PHE A 18 -5.50 -0.56 -11.45
C PHE A 18 -5.32 -2.07 -11.47
N LYS A 19 -6.06 -2.79 -12.32
CA LYS A 19 -5.90 -4.24 -12.49
C LYS A 19 -4.46 -4.56 -12.90
N LYS A 20 -4.00 -3.96 -13.98
CA LYS A 20 -2.69 -4.23 -14.58
C LYS A 20 -1.51 -3.88 -13.67
N TYR A 21 -1.52 -2.68 -13.11
CA TYR A 21 -0.33 -2.14 -12.43
C TYR A 21 -0.35 -2.36 -10.91
N VAL A 22 -1.51 -2.66 -10.32
CA VAL A 22 -1.62 -2.83 -8.86
C VAL A 22 -1.97 -4.27 -8.53
N ILE A 23 -3.07 -4.82 -9.06
CA ILE A 23 -3.53 -6.17 -8.70
C ILE A 23 -2.61 -7.23 -9.31
N ASP A 24 -2.36 -7.19 -10.62
CA ASP A 24 -1.51 -8.19 -11.28
C ASP A 24 -0.07 -8.15 -10.77
N TYR A 25 0.45 -6.95 -10.48
CA TYR A 25 1.73 -6.78 -9.80
C TYR A 25 1.71 -7.43 -8.40
N PHE A 26 0.69 -7.14 -7.60
CA PHE A 26 0.54 -7.69 -6.25
C PHE A 26 0.52 -9.22 -6.27
N VAL A 27 -0.27 -9.82 -7.13
CA VAL A 27 -0.38 -11.27 -7.30
C VAL A 27 0.97 -11.86 -7.74
N SER A 28 1.59 -11.29 -8.77
CA SER A 28 2.86 -11.81 -9.31
C SER A 28 4.00 -11.79 -8.29
N GLU A 29 4.06 -10.77 -7.44
CA GLU A 29 5.10 -10.70 -6.40
C GLU A 29 4.88 -11.77 -5.31
N TYR A 30 3.65 -11.99 -4.88
CA TYR A 30 3.35 -13.08 -3.93
C TYR A 30 3.64 -14.46 -4.52
N GLU A 31 3.33 -14.69 -5.80
CA GLU A 31 3.69 -15.95 -6.49
C GLU A 31 5.21 -16.18 -6.54
N ARG A 32 6.00 -15.11 -6.51
CA ARG A 32 7.47 -15.14 -6.44
C ARG A 32 8.01 -15.14 -5.01
N ALA A 33 7.14 -15.27 -4.00
CA ALA A 33 7.45 -15.21 -2.58
C ALA A 33 8.03 -13.86 -2.11
N TYR A 34 7.69 -12.76 -2.79
CA TYR A 34 7.94 -11.40 -2.30
C TYR A 34 6.68 -10.83 -1.65
N THR A 35 6.87 -9.85 -0.76
CA THR A 35 5.77 -9.10 -0.15
C THR A 35 5.73 -7.69 -0.75
N PRO A 36 4.85 -7.42 -1.72
CA PRO A 36 4.76 -6.12 -2.38
C PRO A 36 4.09 -5.07 -1.50
N ASN A 37 4.40 -3.81 -1.76
CA ASN A 37 3.59 -2.69 -1.30
C ASN A 37 2.75 -2.13 -2.47
N PRO A 38 1.47 -2.52 -2.59
CA PRO A 38 0.63 -2.11 -3.71
C PRO A 38 0.34 -0.60 -3.73
N CYS A 39 0.45 0.09 -2.57
CA CYS A 39 0.27 1.54 -2.50
C CYS A 39 1.34 2.29 -3.30
N ILE A 40 2.58 1.80 -3.32
CA ILE A 40 3.67 2.39 -4.12
C ILE A 40 3.33 2.28 -5.62
N ALA A 41 2.90 1.11 -6.08
CA ALA A 41 2.49 0.89 -7.46
C ALA A 41 1.25 1.74 -7.84
N CYS A 42 0.23 1.79 -6.97
CA CYS A 42 -0.95 2.61 -7.15
C CYS A 42 -0.60 4.10 -7.24
N ASN A 43 0.24 4.60 -6.36
CA ASN A 43 0.70 5.99 -6.42
C ASN A 43 1.39 6.25 -7.76
N ARG A 44 2.39 5.45 -8.14
CA ARG A 44 3.15 5.65 -9.36
C ARG A 44 2.27 5.61 -10.61
N TYR A 45 1.57 4.50 -10.84
CA TYR A 45 0.94 4.23 -12.14
C TYR A 45 -0.50 4.72 -12.25
N VAL A 46 -1.27 4.70 -11.17
CA VAL A 46 -2.68 5.10 -11.23
C VAL A 46 -2.86 6.58 -10.87
N LYS A 47 -2.29 7.04 -9.74
CA LYS A 47 -2.50 8.43 -9.32
C LYS A 47 -1.65 9.42 -10.09
N TRP A 48 -0.33 9.16 -10.22
CA TRP A 48 0.60 10.14 -10.83
C TRP A 48 0.92 9.90 -12.30
N GLU A 49 0.51 8.78 -12.89
CA GLU A 49 0.49 8.62 -14.34
C GLU A 49 -0.94 8.80 -14.86
N SER A 50 -1.85 7.84 -14.65
CA SER A 50 -3.18 7.87 -15.25
C SER A 50 -4.05 9.05 -14.79
N LEU A 51 -4.21 9.26 -13.47
CA LEU A 51 -5.07 10.34 -12.96
C LEU A 51 -4.48 11.73 -13.24
N LEU A 52 -3.19 11.97 -12.99
CA LEU A 52 -2.57 13.26 -13.27
C LEU A 52 -2.69 13.60 -14.75
N HIS A 53 -2.33 12.68 -15.65
CA HIS A 53 -2.43 12.91 -17.10
C HIS A 53 -3.87 13.26 -17.49
N ARG A 54 -4.85 12.46 -17.04
CA ARG A 54 -6.25 12.70 -17.34
C ARG A 54 -6.78 14.03 -16.75
N SER A 55 -6.27 14.42 -15.59
CA SER A 55 -6.63 15.69 -14.97
C SER A 55 -6.11 16.89 -15.78
N LEU A 56 -4.90 16.80 -16.31
CA LEU A 56 -4.33 17.83 -17.20
C LEU A 56 -5.12 17.93 -18.52
N GLU A 57 -5.56 16.82 -19.09
CA GLU A 57 -6.38 16.82 -20.32
C GLU A 57 -7.72 17.56 -20.14
N ILE A 58 -8.31 17.53 -18.95
CA ILE A 58 -9.55 18.26 -18.64
C ILE A 58 -9.32 19.69 -18.11
N GLY A 59 -8.06 20.17 -18.13
CA GLY A 59 -7.70 21.53 -17.82
C GLY A 59 -7.34 21.79 -16.35
N ALA A 60 -7.08 20.77 -15.53
CA ALA A 60 -6.55 20.98 -14.19
C ALA A 60 -5.04 21.26 -14.24
N ASP A 61 -4.56 22.20 -13.44
CA ASP A 61 -3.13 22.51 -13.33
C ASP A 61 -2.40 21.59 -12.35
N TYR A 62 -3.10 21.12 -11.34
CA TYR A 62 -2.57 20.30 -10.22
C TYR A 62 -3.50 19.14 -9.89
N ILE A 63 -2.92 18.11 -9.29
CA ILE A 63 -3.67 17.15 -8.48
C ILE A 63 -3.40 17.39 -7.00
N ALA A 64 -4.42 17.26 -6.16
CA ALA A 64 -4.31 17.30 -4.71
C ALA A 64 -4.64 15.94 -4.11
N THR A 65 -3.86 15.50 -3.14
CA THR A 65 -4.09 14.23 -2.46
C THR A 65 -4.06 14.36 -0.96
N GLY A 66 -4.73 13.44 -0.26
CA GLY A 66 -4.74 13.38 1.20
C GLY A 66 -3.54 12.64 1.81
N HIS A 67 -2.39 12.58 1.13
CA HIS A 67 -1.19 11.99 1.72
C HIS A 67 -0.60 12.89 2.79
N TYR A 68 -0.20 12.29 3.90
CA TYR A 68 0.59 12.93 4.93
C TYR A 68 2.07 12.99 4.49
N ALA A 69 2.35 13.94 3.62
CA ALA A 69 3.67 14.30 3.10
C ALA A 69 3.62 15.77 2.67
N ARG A 70 4.76 16.38 2.43
CA ARG A 70 4.87 17.76 1.94
C ARG A 70 5.69 17.83 0.67
N ILE A 71 5.35 18.77 -0.20
CA ILE A 71 6.17 19.10 -1.36
C ILE A 71 6.96 20.36 -1.02
N ALA A 72 8.27 20.33 -1.17
CA ALA A 72 9.15 21.47 -0.98
C ALA A 72 9.96 21.75 -2.25
N GLN A 73 10.25 23.01 -2.51
CA GLN A 73 11.17 23.40 -3.56
C GLN A 73 12.52 23.77 -2.94
N LEU A 74 13.57 23.13 -3.45
CA LEU A 74 14.95 23.39 -3.02
C LEU A 74 15.51 24.66 -3.66
N PRO A 75 16.59 25.26 -3.09
CA PRO A 75 17.21 26.47 -3.65
C PRO A 75 17.68 26.34 -5.11
N ASN A 76 17.96 25.14 -5.56
CA ASN A 76 18.32 24.85 -6.97
C ASN A 76 17.11 24.69 -7.90
N GLY A 77 15.90 25.00 -7.44
CA GLY A 77 14.65 24.92 -8.19
C GLY A 77 14.04 23.52 -8.29
N ARG A 78 14.69 22.47 -7.79
CA ARG A 78 14.14 21.11 -7.79
C ARG A 78 13.08 20.95 -6.71
N TYR A 79 12.09 20.12 -6.99
CA TYR A 79 11.08 19.69 -6.02
C TYR A 79 11.53 18.44 -5.26
N THR A 80 11.16 18.34 -4.01
CA THR A 80 11.41 17.18 -3.17
C THR A 80 10.19 16.88 -2.30
N ILE A 81 10.15 15.65 -1.78
CA ILE A 81 9.17 15.24 -0.77
C ILE A 81 9.83 15.44 0.60
N ALA A 82 9.12 16.10 1.49
CA ALA A 82 9.49 16.26 2.89
C ALA A 82 8.47 15.55 3.79
N ASN A 83 8.92 15.09 4.95
CA ASN A 83 8.05 14.45 5.93
C ASN A 83 6.91 15.39 6.34
N SER A 84 5.75 14.79 6.64
CA SER A 84 4.64 15.54 7.22
C SER A 84 4.97 16.02 8.63
N VAL A 85 4.17 16.92 9.16
CA VAL A 85 4.29 17.37 10.56
C VAL A 85 3.88 16.25 11.54
N THR A 86 3.06 15.28 11.08
CA THR A 86 2.62 14.12 11.86
C THR A 86 3.51 12.92 11.55
N ALA A 87 4.53 12.68 12.37
CA ALA A 87 5.48 11.58 12.16
C ALA A 87 4.81 10.19 12.11
N GLU A 88 3.81 9.95 12.98
CA GLU A 88 3.10 8.67 13.06
C GLU A 88 2.25 8.34 11.80
N LYS A 89 1.91 9.34 11.02
CA LYS A 89 1.09 9.21 9.80
C LYS A 89 1.87 9.49 8.52
N ASP A 90 3.17 9.70 8.62
CA ASP A 90 4.01 10.01 7.47
C ASP A 90 3.90 8.94 6.37
N GLN A 91 3.67 9.40 5.14
CA GLN A 91 3.48 8.55 3.97
C GLN A 91 4.52 8.81 2.87
N THR A 92 5.60 9.48 3.18
CA THR A 92 6.68 9.77 2.21
C THR A 92 7.27 8.52 1.60
N TYR A 93 7.32 7.41 2.37
CA TYR A 93 7.80 6.11 1.91
C TYR A 93 7.07 5.56 0.67
N ALA A 94 5.81 5.96 0.46
CA ALA A 94 5.00 5.48 -0.66
C ALA A 94 5.09 6.38 -1.92
N LEU A 95 5.92 7.45 -1.88
CA LEU A 95 5.94 8.53 -2.87
C LEU A 95 7.30 8.72 -3.56
N TYR A 96 8.31 7.94 -3.19
CA TYR A 96 9.70 8.11 -3.66
C TYR A 96 9.87 7.96 -5.19
N ASN A 97 8.89 7.36 -5.87
CA ASN A 97 8.91 7.14 -7.32
C ASN A 97 8.46 8.35 -8.15
N LEU A 98 8.05 9.46 -7.50
CA LEU A 98 7.52 10.61 -8.22
C LEU A 98 8.63 11.39 -8.93
N THR A 99 8.37 11.73 -10.20
CA THR A 99 9.27 12.54 -11.02
C THR A 99 9.17 14.03 -10.67
N GLN A 100 10.14 14.83 -11.13
CA GLN A 100 10.13 16.29 -10.92
C GLN A 100 8.88 16.95 -11.52
N GLU A 101 8.42 16.51 -12.69
CA GLU A 101 7.21 17.03 -13.32
C GLU A 101 5.96 16.68 -12.50
N GLN A 102 5.88 15.45 -12.00
CA GLN A 102 4.78 15.02 -11.13
C GLN A 102 4.77 15.80 -9.81
N LEU A 103 5.93 15.97 -9.16
CA LEU A 103 6.04 16.74 -7.92
C LEU A 103 5.61 18.19 -8.11
N ARG A 104 6.02 18.84 -9.21
CA ARG A 104 5.66 20.21 -9.53
C ARG A 104 4.15 20.44 -9.65
N ARG A 105 3.42 19.40 -10.05
CA ARG A 105 1.96 19.44 -10.26
C ARG A 105 1.16 18.78 -9.13
N THR A 106 1.77 18.61 -7.97
CA THR A 106 1.16 17.93 -6.84
C THR A 106 1.01 18.83 -5.64
N LEU A 107 -0.17 18.79 -5.02
CA LEU A 107 -0.46 19.41 -3.75
C LEU A 107 -0.76 18.35 -2.69
N MET A 108 -0.18 18.50 -1.51
CA MET A 108 -0.40 17.60 -0.36
C MET A 108 -0.81 18.42 0.88
N PRO A 109 -2.01 19.02 0.85
CA PRO A 109 -2.42 20.00 1.86
C PRO A 109 -2.49 19.44 3.28
N VAL A 110 -2.78 18.14 3.45
CA VAL A 110 -2.89 17.55 4.80
C VAL A 110 -1.53 17.30 5.48
N GLY A 111 -0.44 17.34 4.72
CA GLY A 111 0.92 17.16 5.25
C GLY A 111 1.38 18.25 6.24
N GLU A 112 0.72 19.40 6.23
CA GLU A 112 1.00 20.55 7.12
C GLU A 112 0.19 20.50 8.43
N TYR A 113 -0.63 19.47 8.65
CA TYR A 113 -1.56 19.40 9.78
C TYR A 113 -1.42 18.10 10.55
N GLU A 114 -1.67 18.19 11.86
CA GLU A 114 -1.90 17.01 12.70
C GLU A 114 -3.25 16.37 12.37
N LYS A 115 -3.34 15.05 12.53
CA LYS A 115 -4.59 14.31 12.22
C LYS A 115 -5.84 14.85 12.96
N PRO A 116 -5.77 15.22 14.26
CA PRO A 116 -6.91 15.83 14.95
C PRO A 116 -7.36 17.16 14.35
N GLN A 117 -6.41 17.96 13.81
CA GLN A 117 -6.74 19.22 13.15
C GLN A 117 -7.52 18.98 11.85
N ILE A 118 -7.10 17.99 11.03
CA ILE A 118 -7.80 17.62 9.80
C ILE A 118 -9.22 17.13 10.10
N ARG A 119 -9.41 16.34 11.18
CA ARG A 119 -10.76 15.92 11.61
C ARG A 119 -11.65 17.11 11.96
N ARG A 120 -11.12 18.06 12.73
CA ARG A 120 -11.85 19.28 13.10
C ARG A 120 -12.23 20.11 11.87
N ILE A 121 -11.29 20.32 10.94
CA ILE A 121 -11.58 21.02 9.67
C ILE A 121 -12.70 20.31 8.89
N ALA A 122 -12.67 18.99 8.83
CA ALA A 122 -13.71 18.21 8.16
C ALA A 122 -15.09 18.32 8.87
N GLU A 123 -15.11 18.36 10.21
CA GLU A 123 -16.32 18.58 11.02
C GLU A 123 -16.89 19.99 10.78
N GLU A 124 -16.07 21.02 10.85
CA GLU A 124 -16.45 22.41 10.61
C GLU A 124 -16.99 22.63 9.19
N ALA A 125 -16.44 21.90 8.22
CA ALA A 125 -16.92 21.88 6.84
C ALA A 125 -18.17 20.99 6.63
N GLY A 126 -18.71 20.38 7.67
CA GLY A 126 -19.91 19.51 7.60
C GLY A 126 -19.69 18.22 6.79
N LEU A 127 -18.46 17.72 6.70
CA LEU A 127 -18.15 16.54 5.89
C LEU A 127 -18.52 15.24 6.63
N PRO A 128 -19.34 14.36 6.04
CA PRO A 128 -19.82 13.13 6.69
C PRO A 128 -18.71 12.11 6.97
N VAL A 129 -17.49 12.34 6.47
CA VAL A 129 -16.32 11.45 6.64
C VAL A 129 -15.38 11.88 7.76
N ALA A 130 -15.69 12.96 8.49
CA ALA A 130 -14.84 13.49 9.55
C ALA A 130 -14.45 12.44 10.61
N HIS A 131 -15.37 11.54 10.94
CA HIS A 131 -15.18 10.47 11.92
C HIS A 131 -14.83 9.10 11.32
N LYS A 132 -14.66 9.01 9.99
CA LYS A 132 -14.27 7.75 9.35
C LYS A 132 -12.92 7.27 9.88
N SER A 133 -12.84 5.98 10.26
CA SER A 133 -11.58 5.34 10.64
C SER A 133 -10.60 5.33 9.47
N ASP A 134 -9.31 5.35 9.79
CA ASP A 134 -8.28 5.20 8.76
C ASP A 134 -8.34 3.80 8.14
N SER A 135 -8.14 3.73 6.84
CA SER A 135 -7.88 2.44 6.18
C SER A 135 -6.45 2.02 6.54
N GLN A 136 -6.31 0.94 7.31
CA GLN A 136 -5.01 0.42 7.74
C GLN A 136 -4.49 -0.70 6.84
N ASP A 137 -5.29 -1.13 5.87
CA ASP A 137 -5.04 -2.31 5.06
C ASP A 137 -5.08 -2.04 3.56
N ILE A 138 -4.77 -3.09 2.80
CA ILE A 138 -4.83 -3.08 1.35
C ILE A 138 -6.26 -2.81 0.91
N CYS A 139 -6.50 -1.68 0.25
CA CYS A 139 -7.84 -1.15 -0.03
C CYS A 139 -8.73 -2.06 -0.92
N PHE A 140 -8.14 -3.01 -1.64
CA PHE A 140 -8.85 -3.99 -2.47
C PHE A 140 -8.94 -5.38 -1.85
N VAL A 141 -8.47 -5.55 -0.59
CA VAL A 141 -8.59 -6.78 0.22
C VAL A 141 -9.29 -6.41 1.53
N PRO A 142 -10.62 -6.19 1.51
CA PRO A 142 -11.35 -5.58 2.64
C PRO A 142 -11.48 -6.50 3.85
N ASP A 143 -11.33 -7.80 3.68
CA ASP A 143 -11.44 -8.84 4.70
C ASP A 143 -10.08 -9.25 5.32
N HIS A 144 -9.01 -8.55 4.94
CA HIS A 144 -7.63 -8.83 5.37
C HIS A 144 -7.08 -10.21 4.95
N ASP A 145 -7.83 -10.95 4.11
CA ASP A 145 -7.42 -12.26 3.59
C ASP A 145 -6.85 -12.14 2.17
N TYR A 146 -5.62 -11.62 2.10
CA TYR A 146 -4.93 -11.47 0.82
C TYR A 146 -4.63 -12.80 0.12
N ALA A 147 -4.49 -13.90 0.87
CA ALA A 147 -4.24 -15.22 0.27
C ALA A 147 -5.47 -15.72 -0.50
N SER A 148 -6.65 -15.69 0.12
CA SER A 148 -7.92 -15.98 -0.57
C SER A 148 -8.18 -15.04 -1.74
N PHE A 149 -7.82 -13.76 -1.61
CA PHE A 149 -7.90 -12.82 -2.74
C PHE A 149 -7.03 -13.27 -3.92
N ILE A 150 -5.77 -13.67 -3.66
CA ILE A 150 -4.85 -14.15 -4.70
C ILE A 150 -5.38 -15.44 -5.36
N GLU A 151 -5.86 -16.38 -4.56
CA GLU A 151 -6.46 -17.64 -5.06
C GLU A 151 -7.66 -17.36 -5.97
N ASN A 152 -8.57 -16.47 -5.54
CA ASN A 152 -9.74 -16.09 -6.34
C ASN A 152 -9.35 -15.35 -7.63
N GLU A 153 -8.35 -14.49 -7.59
CA GLU A 153 -7.89 -13.70 -8.73
C GLU A 153 -7.17 -14.57 -9.78
N THR A 154 -6.44 -15.59 -9.33
CA THR A 154 -5.65 -16.45 -10.21
C THR A 154 -6.40 -17.73 -10.61
N GLY A 155 -7.41 -18.16 -9.86
CA GLY A 155 -8.03 -19.48 -9.97
C GLY A 155 -7.11 -20.64 -9.60
N LYS A 156 -5.97 -20.36 -8.94
CA LYS A 156 -4.98 -21.36 -8.53
C LYS A 156 -5.16 -21.73 -7.06
N THR A 157 -4.74 -22.93 -6.72
CA THR A 157 -4.49 -23.37 -5.35
C THR A 157 -2.98 -23.46 -5.12
N TYR A 158 -2.53 -23.13 -3.93
CA TYR A 158 -1.11 -23.14 -3.58
C TYR A 158 -0.82 -24.30 -2.63
N GLU A 159 0.06 -25.20 -3.08
CA GLU A 159 0.32 -26.44 -2.38
C GLU A 159 0.94 -26.22 -0.99
N PRO A 160 0.48 -26.96 0.02
CA PRO A 160 1.12 -26.99 1.33
C PRO A 160 2.57 -27.49 1.24
N GLY A 161 3.47 -26.87 2.00
CA GLY A 161 4.86 -27.27 2.09
C GLY A 161 5.33 -27.42 3.53
N ASN A 162 6.65 -27.37 3.75
CA ASN A 162 7.23 -27.56 5.06
C ASN A 162 7.73 -26.25 5.68
N PHE A 163 7.45 -26.07 6.98
CA PHE A 163 8.25 -25.20 7.80
C PHE A 163 9.55 -25.93 8.16
N VAL A 164 10.66 -25.27 7.95
CA VAL A 164 11.99 -25.82 8.29
C VAL A 164 12.77 -24.84 9.17
N ASP A 165 13.68 -25.34 9.99
CA ASP A 165 14.70 -24.52 10.64
C ASP A 165 15.85 -24.15 9.69
N GLU A 166 16.81 -23.37 10.17
CA GLU A 166 17.98 -22.95 9.38
C GLU A 166 18.87 -24.12 8.96
N SER A 167 18.78 -25.26 9.65
CA SER A 167 19.51 -26.49 9.36
C SER A 167 18.76 -27.42 8.40
N GLY A 168 17.51 -27.08 8.03
CA GLY A 168 16.65 -27.88 7.16
C GLY A 168 15.81 -28.92 7.89
N ASN A 169 15.78 -28.95 9.22
CA ASN A 169 14.90 -29.86 9.96
C ASN A 169 13.46 -29.38 9.85
N ILE A 170 12.53 -30.32 9.59
CA ILE A 170 11.11 -30.03 9.44
C ILE A 170 10.49 -29.74 10.81
N LEU A 171 9.86 -28.57 10.94
CA LEU A 171 9.18 -28.10 12.15
C LEU A 171 7.65 -28.27 12.07
N GLY A 172 7.10 -28.43 10.87
CA GLY A 172 5.67 -28.54 10.63
C GLY A 172 5.30 -28.35 9.16
N ARG A 173 4.00 -28.15 8.90
CA ARG A 173 3.52 -27.91 7.53
C ARG A 173 2.82 -26.55 7.43
N HIS A 174 3.08 -25.86 6.34
CA HIS A 174 2.41 -24.61 5.98
C HIS A 174 1.33 -24.79 4.90
N LYS A 175 0.47 -23.79 4.71
CA LYS A 175 -0.71 -23.82 3.82
C LYS A 175 -0.42 -23.41 2.37
N GLY A 176 0.82 -23.09 2.02
CA GLY A 176 1.25 -22.50 0.77
C GLY A 176 2.03 -21.22 1.03
N LEU A 177 3.06 -20.93 0.21
CA LEU A 177 4.00 -19.80 0.43
C LEU A 177 3.30 -18.44 0.47
N ILE A 178 2.23 -18.27 -0.30
CA ILE A 178 1.49 -17.01 -0.37
C ILE A 178 0.88 -16.54 0.97
N HIS A 179 0.73 -17.45 1.96
CA HIS A 179 0.20 -17.13 3.28
C HIS A 179 1.23 -16.52 4.23
N TYR A 180 2.49 -16.39 3.80
CA TYR A 180 3.59 -16.03 4.69
C TYR A 180 4.41 -14.85 4.16
N THR A 181 4.92 -14.07 5.09
CA THR A 181 5.75 -12.89 4.82
C THR A 181 6.98 -12.93 5.73
N ILE A 182 8.14 -12.53 5.22
CA ILE A 182 9.37 -12.41 6.02
C ILE A 182 9.12 -11.50 7.22
N GLY A 183 9.55 -11.93 8.40
CA GLY A 183 9.30 -11.28 9.68
C GLY A 183 7.95 -11.64 10.34
N GLN A 184 7.08 -12.38 9.68
CA GLN A 184 5.80 -12.81 10.25
C GLN A 184 6.02 -13.68 11.48
N ARG A 185 5.32 -13.34 12.57
CA ARG A 185 5.36 -14.08 13.85
C ARG A 185 4.07 -14.83 14.14
N LYS A 186 2.92 -14.24 13.80
CA LYS A 186 1.60 -14.78 14.11
C LYS A 186 1.10 -15.70 13.00
N GLY A 187 0.26 -16.68 13.34
CA GLY A 187 -0.39 -17.55 12.35
C GLY A 187 0.49 -18.66 11.76
N LEU A 188 1.66 -18.96 12.35
CA LEU A 188 2.55 -20.01 11.89
C LEU A 188 2.03 -21.42 12.24
N GLY A 189 1.23 -21.57 13.30
CA GLY A 189 0.73 -22.87 13.75
C GLY A 189 1.81 -23.79 14.34
N ILE A 190 2.99 -23.24 14.68
CA ILE A 190 4.10 -23.97 15.30
C ILE A 190 4.20 -23.57 16.77
N THR A 191 4.29 -24.57 17.65
CA THR A 191 4.52 -24.35 19.08
C THR A 191 6.02 -24.40 19.37
N ALA A 192 6.54 -23.36 20.03
CA ALA A 192 7.93 -23.28 20.46
C ALA A 192 8.06 -22.53 21.79
N ALA A 193 9.16 -22.77 22.51
CA ALA A 193 9.43 -22.12 23.78
C ALA A 193 9.81 -20.61 23.62
N THR A 194 10.30 -20.24 22.44
CA THR A 194 10.70 -18.87 22.08
C THR A 194 9.89 -18.39 20.87
N PRO A 195 9.69 -17.06 20.71
CA PRO A 195 9.05 -16.53 19.51
C PRO A 195 9.78 -16.96 18.24
N LEU A 196 9.00 -17.43 17.26
CA LEU A 196 9.49 -17.81 15.94
C LEU A 196 9.03 -16.78 14.89
N PHE A 197 9.88 -16.57 13.88
CA PHE A 197 9.62 -15.64 12.78
C PHE A 197 9.93 -16.32 11.45
N VAL A 198 9.20 -15.94 10.40
CA VAL A 198 9.56 -16.29 9.03
C VAL A 198 10.85 -15.55 8.68
N LYS A 199 11.92 -16.29 8.41
CA LYS A 199 13.22 -15.76 8.01
C LYS A 199 13.36 -15.68 6.50
N GLU A 200 12.89 -16.70 5.79
CA GLU A 200 13.05 -16.84 4.34
C GLU A 200 11.89 -17.64 3.76
N LEU A 201 11.51 -17.32 2.54
CA LEU A 201 10.60 -18.11 1.72
C LEU A 201 11.39 -18.74 0.58
N ARG A 202 11.29 -20.05 0.38
CA ARG A 202 12.02 -20.82 -0.65
C ARG A 202 11.06 -21.41 -1.69
N PRO A 203 10.78 -20.70 -2.79
CA PRO A 203 9.85 -21.19 -3.81
C PRO A 203 10.29 -22.50 -4.47
N ALA A 204 11.60 -22.69 -4.67
CA ALA A 204 12.14 -23.86 -5.36
C ALA A 204 11.87 -25.18 -4.62
N THR A 205 11.81 -25.16 -3.29
CA THR A 205 11.59 -26.34 -2.43
C THR A 205 10.24 -26.30 -1.72
N ASN A 206 9.45 -25.25 -1.93
CA ASN A 206 8.18 -24.99 -1.24
C ASN A 206 8.37 -25.02 0.29
N GLU A 207 9.36 -24.30 0.80
CA GLU A 207 9.70 -24.26 2.23
C GLU A 207 9.57 -22.83 2.78
N VAL A 208 9.14 -22.76 4.05
CA VAL A 208 9.19 -21.55 4.87
C VAL A 208 10.24 -21.76 5.96
N VAL A 209 11.33 -20.99 5.90
CA VAL A 209 12.38 -21.06 6.91
C VAL A 209 11.98 -20.24 8.13
N ILE A 210 12.04 -20.86 9.29
CA ILE A 210 11.68 -20.27 10.58
C ILE A 210 12.93 -20.12 11.45
N SER A 211 13.05 -19.00 12.11
CA SER A 211 14.15 -18.68 13.04
C SER A 211 13.64 -17.97 14.28
N THR A 212 14.46 -17.97 15.32
CA THR A 212 14.26 -17.18 16.56
C THR A 212 14.80 -15.76 16.46
N ASN A 213 15.56 -15.43 15.38
CA ASN A 213 16.18 -14.13 15.13
C ASN A 213 15.74 -13.57 13.78
#